data_f9afa6691b0b9b076b98aca10eb1041f
#
_entry.id   f9afa6691b0b9b076b98aca10eb1041f
#
_cell.length_a   1.000
_cell.length_b   1.000
_cell.length_c   1.000
_cell.angle_alpha   90.00
_cell.angle_beta   90.00
_cell.angle_gamma   90.00
#
_symmetry.space_group_name_H-M   'P 1'
#
loop_
_entity.id
_entity.type
_entity.pdbx_description
1 polymer ?
#
loop_
_entity_poly.entity_id
_entity_poly.type
_entity_poly.pdbx_seq_one_letter_code
_entity_poly.pdbx_strand_id
1 'polypeptide(L)'
;MKQLLQKIPAVHELQKHPDFINWIAKQNISLEKGTQALRITIDKIRQNLRKKNWNGALPGTPEFIEEVLQIWQDEIKKKYKYKLTKVINASGTVLHTNLGRARLSKNALLHMTEIASSYSNLEYQLANGKRGSRHSHIEEILTDITHAEAAMVVNNNAAAVYLILKALAWQKEVVVSHGQLVEIG
;
A
#
# COMPACT_ATOMS: atom_id res chain seq x y z
N MET A 1 17.87 35.04 -19.68
CA MET A 1 17.02 33.88 -19.47
C MET A 1 17.32 32.71 -20.41
N LYS A 2 17.38 32.92 -21.73
CA LYS A 2 17.75 31.87 -22.71
C LYS A 2 19.09 31.19 -22.38
N GLN A 3 20.10 31.96 -22.01
CA GLN A 3 21.44 31.48 -21.64
C GLN A 3 21.46 30.65 -20.36
N LEU A 4 20.61 30.95 -19.37
CA LEU A 4 20.49 30.11 -18.15
C LEU A 4 19.84 28.77 -18.42
N LEU A 5 18.82 28.74 -19.27
CA LEU A 5 18.15 27.47 -19.64
C LEU A 5 19.07 26.53 -20.44
N GLN A 6 20.01 27.09 -21.22
CA GLN A 6 20.99 26.29 -21.95
C GLN A 6 22.09 25.68 -21.07
N LYS A 7 22.28 26.21 -19.86
CA LYS A 7 23.25 25.71 -18.87
C LYS A 7 22.68 24.59 -17.99
N ILE A 8 21.38 24.22 -18.15
CA ILE A 8 20.80 23.10 -17.44
C ILE A 8 21.36 21.83 -18.05
N PRO A 9 21.97 20.94 -17.26
CA PRO A 9 22.55 19.70 -17.77
C PRO A 9 21.48 18.82 -18.41
N ALA A 10 21.89 18.05 -19.41
CA ALA A 10 21.00 17.13 -20.07
C ALA A 10 20.70 15.93 -19.14
N VAL A 11 19.51 15.34 -19.29
CA VAL A 11 19.09 14.19 -18.45
C VAL A 11 20.11 13.05 -18.48
N HIS A 12 20.70 12.77 -19.65
CA HIS A 12 21.67 11.69 -19.81
C HIS A 12 23.01 11.96 -19.09
N GLU A 13 23.35 13.23 -18.84
CA GLU A 13 24.52 13.61 -18.06
C GLU A 13 24.26 13.37 -16.56
N LEU A 14 23.11 13.80 -16.07
CA LEU A 14 22.71 13.58 -14.69
C LEU A 14 22.52 12.09 -14.36
N GLN A 15 22.09 11.26 -15.32
CA GLN A 15 22.01 9.81 -15.15
C GLN A 15 23.38 9.15 -14.90
N LYS A 16 24.45 9.74 -15.39
CA LYS A 16 25.81 9.25 -15.18
C LYS A 16 26.42 9.73 -13.86
N HIS A 17 25.75 10.65 -13.17
CA HIS A 17 26.26 11.19 -11.91
C HIS A 17 26.30 10.08 -10.85
N PRO A 18 27.38 9.95 -10.08
CA PRO A 18 27.51 8.90 -9.05
C PRO A 18 26.35 8.90 -8.06
N ASP A 19 25.90 10.05 -7.62
CA ASP A 19 24.80 10.17 -6.66
C ASP A 19 23.48 9.65 -7.22
N PHE A 20 23.20 9.86 -8.51
CA PHE A 20 22.03 9.28 -9.16
C PHE A 20 22.10 7.75 -9.17
N ILE A 21 23.24 7.19 -9.63
CA ILE A 21 23.43 5.75 -9.76
C ILE A 21 23.35 5.07 -8.39
N ASN A 22 24.10 5.59 -7.42
CA ASN A 22 24.16 5.02 -6.07
C ASN A 22 22.79 5.09 -5.38
N TRP A 23 22.06 6.19 -5.58
CA TRP A 23 20.78 6.36 -4.92
C TRP A 23 19.71 5.43 -5.49
N ILE A 24 19.57 5.27 -6.82
CA ILE A 24 18.61 4.33 -7.41
C ILE A 24 18.91 2.88 -7.02
N ALA A 25 20.19 2.50 -6.97
CA ALA A 25 20.61 1.18 -6.52
C ALA A 25 20.23 0.94 -5.05
N LYS A 26 20.50 1.90 -4.15
CA LYS A 26 20.17 1.81 -2.73
C LYS A 26 18.66 1.73 -2.48
N GLN A 27 17.85 2.41 -3.30
CA GLN A 27 16.38 2.42 -3.16
C GLN A 27 15.69 1.31 -3.96
N ASN A 28 16.45 0.46 -4.65
CA ASN A 28 15.93 -0.60 -5.54
C ASN A 28 14.91 -0.07 -6.57
N ILE A 29 15.20 1.09 -7.15
CA ILE A 29 14.38 1.74 -8.16
C ILE A 29 14.97 1.45 -9.54
N SER A 30 14.13 1.09 -10.52
CA SER A 30 14.61 0.88 -11.89
C SER A 30 15.14 2.18 -12.50
N LEU A 31 16.18 2.06 -13.34
CA LEU A 31 16.76 3.18 -14.07
C LEU A 31 15.71 3.98 -14.85
N GLU A 32 14.76 3.28 -15.46
CA GLU A 32 13.68 3.90 -16.22
C GLU A 32 12.81 4.82 -15.35
N LYS A 33 12.36 4.34 -14.18
CA LYS A 33 11.56 5.13 -13.23
C LYS A 33 12.35 6.30 -12.66
N GLY A 34 13.62 6.10 -12.32
CA GLY A 34 14.52 7.15 -11.87
C GLY A 34 14.68 8.25 -12.93
N THR A 35 14.89 7.85 -14.18
CA THR A 35 15.03 8.75 -15.32
C THR A 35 13.75 9.53 -15.61
N GLN A 36 12.61 8.88 -15.58
CA GLN A 36 11.31 9.54 -15.78
C GLN A 36 11.08 10.64 -14.73
N ALA A 37 11.35 10.33 -13.47
CA ALA A 37 11.24 11.30 -12.38
C ALA A 37 12.21 12.46 -12.58
N LEU A 38 13.46 12.20 -13.00
CA LEU A 38 14.46 13.21 -13.26
C LEU A 38 14.03 14.18 -14.39
N ARG A 39 13.43 13.68 -15.46
CA ARG A 39 12.85 14.51 -16.52
C ARG A 39 11.78 15.45 -15.98
N ILE A 40 10.86 14.94 -15.14
CA ILE A 40 9.81 15.75 -14.52
C ILE A 40 10.41 16.83 -13.63
N THR A 41 11.42 16.50 -12.83
CA THR A 41 12.11 17.44 -11.95
C THR A 41 12.77 18.57 -12.78
N ILE A 42 13.51 18.23 -13.83
CA ILE A 42 14.15 19.20 -14.70
C ILE A 42 13.12 20.09 -15.38
N ASP A 43 12.01 19.56 -15.85
CA ASP A 43 10.97 20.35 -16.50
C ASP A 43 10.31 21.33 -15.53
N LYS A 44 10.09 20.93 -14.27
CA LYS A 44 9.63 21.85 -13.21
C LYS A 44 10.63 22.97 -12.94
N ILE A 45 11.91 22.63 -12.83
CA ILE A 45 12.98 23.64 -12.64
C ILE A 45 13.02 24.61 -13.82
N ARG A 46 12.93 24.12 -15.06
CA ARG A 46 12.84 24.97 -16.27
C ARG A 46 11.64 25.91 -16.23
N GLN A 47 10.48 25.43 -15.78
CA GLN A 47 9.28 26.25 -15.62
C GLN A 47 9.46 27.33 -14.55
N ASN A 48 10.06 26.98 -13.39
CA ASN A 48 10.34 27.94 -12.33
C ASN A 48 11.34 29.01 -12.76
N LEU A 49 12.39 28.64 -13.49
CA LEU A 49 13.33 29.57 -14.08
C LEU A 49 12.64 30.54 -15.06
N ARG A 50 11.76 30.04 -15.94
CA ARG A 50 10.98 30.86 -16.87
C ARG A 50 10.07 31.88 -16.16
N LYS A 51 9.47 31.45 -15.05
CA LYS A 51 8.58 32.28 -14.21
C LYS A 51 9.34 33.19 -13.24
N LYS A 52 10.69 33.16 -13.23
CA LYS A 52 11.55 33.86 -12.27
C LYS A 52 11.29 33.49 -10.80
N ASN A 53 10.80 32.29 -10.56
CA ASN A 53 10.49 31.77 -9.23
C ASN A 53 11.54 30.76 -8.73
N TRP A 54 12.69 30.70 -9.39
CA TRP A 54 13.80 29.83 -8.95
C TRP A 54 14.73 30.64 -8.03
N ASN A 55 14.88 30.14 -6.80
CA ASN A 55 15.72 30.76 -5.76
C ASN A 55 16.92 29.86 -5.37
N GLY A 56 17.15 28.77 -6.11
CA GLY A 56 18.26 27.86 -5.87
C GLY A 56 19.54 28.26 -6.61
N ALA A 57 20.50 27.35 -6.62
CA ALA A 57 21.78 27.51 -7.27
C ALA A 57 21.67 27.89 -8.77
N LEU A 58 22.68 28.54 -9.31
CA LEU A 58 22.66 28.99 -10.70
C LEU A 58 22.92 27.83 -11.66
N PRO A 59 22.11 27.66 -12.74
CA PRO A 59 22.37 26.66 -13.76
C PRO A 59 23.78 26.72 -14.33
N GLY A 60 24.45 25.56 -14.38
CA GLY A 60 25.83 25.43 -14.88
C GLY A 60 26.88 25.40 -13.78
N THR A 61 26.50 25.43 -12.51
CA THR A 61 27.42 25.25 -11.37
C THR A 61 27.29 23.82 -10.79
N PRO A 62 28.33 23.31 -10.10
CA PRO A 62 28.24 22.03 -9.41
C PRO A 62 27.10 21.97 -8.38
N GLU A 63 26.90 23.04 -7.63
CA GLU A 63 25.86 23.18 -6.61
C GLU A 63 24.45 23.04 -7.22
N PHE A 64 24.27 23.49 -8.46
CA PHE A 64 23.02 23.30 -9.18
C PHE A 64 22.73 21.82 -9.45
N ILE A 65 23.74 21.03 -9.80
CA ILE A 65 23.58 19.59 -10.04
C ILE A 65 23.19 18.88 -8.74
N GLU A 66 23.86 19.20 -7.64
CA GLU A 66 23.54 18.64 -6.32
C GLU A 66 22.11 18.97 -5.90
N GLU A 67 21.69 20.23 -6.08
CA GLU A 67 20.33 20.67 -5.76
C GLU A 67 19.27 19.99 -6.63
N VAL A 68 19.51 19.85 -7.93
CA VAL A 68 18.63 19.11 -8.84
C VAL A 68 18.46 17.65 -8.39
N LEU A 69 19.55 16.98 -8.04
CA LEU A 69 19.52 15.60 -7.57
C LEU A 69 18.84 15.48 -6.22
N GLN A 70 19.02 16.44 -5.32
CA GLN A 70 18.33 16.47 -4.04
C GLN A 70 16.81 16.64 -4.22
N ILE A 71 16.38 17.59 -5.03
CA ILE A 71 14.95 17.80 -5.36
C ILE A 71 14.35 16.53 -5.97
N TRP A 72 15.07 15.92 -6.92
CA TRP A 72 14.67 14.66 -7.55
C TRP A 72 14.51 13.52 -6.54
N GLN A 73 15.47 13.35 -5.62
CA GLN A 73 15.38 12.35 -4.56
C GLN A 73 14.16 12.58 -3.66
N ASP A 74 13.91 13.81 -3.28
CA ASP A 74 12.80 14.16 -2.38
C ASP A 74 11.44 13.97 -3.07
N GLU A 75 11.33 14.27 -4.36
CA GLU A 75 10.14 14.00 -5.15
C GLU A 75 9.86 12.50 -5.25
N ILE A 76 10.87 11.68 -5.48
CA ILE A 76 10.71 10.23 -5.52
C ILE A 76 10.34 9.69 -4.13
N LYS A 77 11.05 10.09 -3.07
CA LYS A 77 10.70 9.70 -1.70
C LYS A 77 9.25 10.03 -1.38
N LYS A 78 8.79 11.23 -1.74
CA LYS A 78 7.41 11.67 -1.55
C LYS A 78 6.42 10.83 -2.34
N LYS A 79 6.74 10.49 -3.61
CA LYS A 79 5.89 9.69 -4.50
C LYS A 79 5.72 8.25 -4.02
N TYR A 80 6.79 7.65 -3.51
CA TYR A 80 6.80 6.24 -3.09
C TYR A 80 6.65 6.05 -1.58
N LYS A 81 6.44 7.12 -0.81
CA LYS A 81 6.10 7.03 0.61
C LYS A 81 4.77 6.29 0.79
N TYR A 82 4.75 5.33 1.70
CA TYR A 82 3.50 4.69 2.08
C TYR A 82 2.48 5.75 2.54
N LYS A 83 1.30 5.73 1.93
CA LYS A 83 0.23 6.67 2.28
C LYS A 83 -0.45 6.30 3.60
N LEU A 84 -0.53 4.99 3.86
CA LEU A 84 -1.07 4.48 5.11
C LEU A 84 -0.03 4.64 6.22
N THR A 85 -0.36 5.38 7.26
CA THR A 85 0.56 5.69 8.36
C THR A 85 -0.11 5.42 9.70
N LYS A 86 0.71 5.12 10.69
CA LYS A 86 0.25 4.99 12.08
C LYS A 86 -0.27 6.34 12.58
N VAL A 87 -1.43 6.32 13.22
CA VAL A 87 -2.03 7.49 13.87
C VAL A 87 -2.34 7.18 15.34
N ILE A 88 -2.47 8.22 16.15
CA ILE A 88 -2.92 8.11 17.54
C ILE A 88 -4.43 8.31 17.55
N ASN A 89 -5.16 7.31 18.07
CA ASN A 89 -6.61 7.44 18.28
C ASN A 89 -6.86 8.11 19.63
N ALA A 90 -7.29 9.36 19.60
CA ALA A 90 -7.68 10.14 20.77
C ALA A 90 -9.19 10.47 20.75
N SER A 91 -10.00 9.72 19.99
CA SER A 91 -11.44 10.00 19.81
C SER A 91 -12.33 9.48 20.94
N GLY A 92 -11.81 8.68 21.87
CA GLY A 92 -12.61 7.98 22.87
C GLY A 92 -13.36 6.75 22.36
N THR A 93 -13.32 6.47 21.05
CA THR A 93 -13.97 5.31 20.41
C THR A 93 -12.92 4.26 20.05
N VAL A 94 -12.95 3.11 20.71
CA VAL A 94 -11.95 2.04 20.50
C VAL A 94 -12.03 1.47 19.09
N LEU A 95 -13.23 1.17 18.60
CA LEU A 95 -13.49 0.61 17.27
C LEU A 95 -13.89 1.70 16.26
N HIS A 96 -13.03 2.69 16.10
CA HIS A 96 -13.28 3.81 15.20
C HIS A 96 -13.20 3.36 13.74
N THR A 97 -14.29 3.50 12.99
CA THR A 97 -14.42 3.01 11.60
C THR A 97 -13.38 3.59 10.65
N ASN A 98 -13.07 4.89 10.76
CA ASN A 98 -12.10 5.59 9.90
C ASN A 98 -10.65 5.36 10.32
N LEU A 99 -10.41 4.74 11.48
CA LEU A 99 -9.06 4.50 12.03
C LEU A 99 -8.67 3.02 12.02
N GLY A 100 -9.30 2.21 11.18
CA GLY A 100 -8.94 0.81 10.97
C GLY A 100 -9.66 -0.18 11.89
N ARG A 101 -10.62 0.27 12.68
CA ARG A 101 -11.42 -0.57 13.60
C ARG A 101 -10.57 -1.33 14.62
N ALA A 102 -10.78 -2.65 14.76
CA ALA A 102 -10.04 -3.48 15.71
C ALA A 102 -8.58 -3.68 15.29
N ARG A 103 -7.67 -3.56 16.25
CA ARG A 103 -6.27 -3.89 16.03
C ARG A 103 -6.05 -5.39 16.23
N LEU A 104 -5.16 -5.97 15.44
CA LEU A 104 -4.73 -7.34 15.63
C LEU A 104 -3.82 -7.47 16.84
N SER A 105 -3.85 -8.63 17.50
CA SER A 105 -2.90 -8.93 18.57
C SER A 105 -1.47 -9.02 18.03
N LYS A 106 -0.49 -8.82 18.91
CA LYS A 106 0.93 -8.92 18.54
C LYS A 106 1.28 -10.32 18.01
N ASN A 107 0.75 -11.35 18.62
CA ASN A 107 1.01 -12.72 18.19
C ASN A 107 0.42 -13.02 16.81
N ALA A 108 -0.80 -12.54 16.53
CA ALA A 108 -1.40 -12.67 15.21
C ALA A 108 -0.57 -11.98 14.13
N LEU A 109 -0.08 -10.76 14.40
CA LEU A 109 0.77 -10.02 13.45
C LEU A 109 2.09 -10.74 13.18
N LEU A 110 2.74 -11.30 14.21
CA LEU A 110 3.98 -12.06 14.05
C LEU A 110 3.75 -13.30 13.19
N HIS A 111 2.71 -14.08 13.50
CA HIS A 111 2.38 -15.28 12.75
C HIS A 111 1.98 -14.97 11.29
N MET A 112 1.20 -13.91 11.07
CA MET A 112 0.88 -13.46 9.71
C MET A 112 2.12 -13.09 8.90
N THR A 113 3.09 -12.41 9.53
CA THR A 113 4.34 -12.03 8.87
C THR A 113 5.17 -13.27 8.51
N GLU A 114 5.27 -14.24 9.42
CA GLU A 114 5.97 -15.50 9.20
C GLU A 114 5.37 -16.26 8.00
N ILE A 115 4.06 -16.47 8.01
CA ILE A 115 3.37 -17.22 6.94
C ILE A 115 3.41 -16.47 5.61
N ALA A 116 3.20 -15.16 5.62
CA ALA A 116 3.20 -14.35 4.40
C ALA A 116 4.59 -14.21 3.74
N SER A 117 5.67 -14.44 4.50
CA SER A 117 7.05 -14.39 3.99
C SER A 117 7.55 -15.72 3.41
N SER A 118 6.75 -16.78 3.47
CA SER A 118 7.14 -18.14 3.09
C SER A 118 6.05 -18.85 2.28
N TYR A 119 6.38 -19.98 1.69
CA TYR A 119 5.36 -20.92 1.20
C TYR A 119 4.65 -21.54 2.38
N SER A 120 3.33 -21.76 2.28
CA SER A 120 2.51 -22.30 3.34
C SER A 120 1.63 -23.45 2.84
N ASN A 121 1.11 -24.23 3.77
CA ASN A 121 0.19 -25.32 3.50
C ASN A 121 -1.29 -24.89 3.37
N LEU A 122 -1.55 -23.65 2.94
CA LEU A 122 -2.90 -23.07 2.90
C LEU A 122 -3.96 -23.97 2.25
N GLU A 123 -3.60 -24.67 1.16
CA GLU A 123 -4.46 -25.65 0.48
C GLU A 123 -3.71 -26.98 0.28
N TYR A 124 -2.86 -27.36 1.21
CA TYR A 124 -2.03 -28.56 1.10
C TYR A 124 -2.03 -29.36 2.39
N GLN A 125 -2.33 -30.66 2.29
CA GLN A 125 -2.30 -31.58 3.42
C GLN A 125 -0.90 -32.20 3.55
N LEU A 126 -0.17 -31.82 4.58
CA LEU A 126 1.21 -32.30 4.83
C LEU A 126 1.28 -33.82 5.05
N ALA A 127 0.22 -34.40 5.65
CA ALA A 127 0.21 -35.82 5.99
C ALA A 127 0.18 -36.75 4.77
N ASN A 128 -0.46 -36.37 3.69
CA ASN A 128 -0.66 -37.22 2.51
C ASN A 128 -0.23 -36.60 1.18
N GLY A 129 0.29 -35.40 1.18
CA GLY A 129 0.77 -34.72 -0.03
C GLY A 129 -0.33 -34.31 -1.02
N LYS A 130 -1.58 -34.19 -0.58
CA LYS A 130 -2.73 -33.89 -1.45
C LYS A 130 -3.25 -32.47 -1.22
N ARG A 131 -4.07 -32.00 -2.16
CA ARG A 131 -4.78 -30.73 -2.00
C ARG A 131 -5.74 -30.81 -0.82
N GLY A 132 -5.68 -29.82 0.06
CA GLY A 132 -6.55 -29.62 1.21
C GLY A 132 -7.54 -28.48 1.04
N SER A 133 -8.44 -28.32 2.00
CA SER A 133 -9.32 -27.15 2.10
C SER A 133 -8.71 -26.11 3.04
N ARG A 134 -8.75 -24.84 2.63
CA ARG A 134 -8.34 -23.75 3.53
C ARG A 134 -9.24 -23.59 4.76
N HIS A 135 -10.49 -24.07 4.68
CA HIS A 135 -11.43 -24.01 5.79
C HIS A 135 -11.02 -24.89 6.96
N SER A 136 -10.39 -26.04 6.69
CA SER A 136 -9.96 -26.98 7.73
C SER A 136 -8.96 -26.41 8.74
N HIS A 137 -8.23 -25.34 8.38
CA HIS A 137 -7.28 -24.72 9.30
C HIS A 137 -7.93 -23.95 10.46
N ILE A 138 -9.21 -23.57 10.33
CA ILE A 138 -9.88 -22.69 11.29
C ILE A 138 -11.23 -23.24 11.77
N GLU A 139 -11.78 -24.24 11.11
CA GLU A 139 -13.11 -24.78 11.42
C GLU A 139 -13.18 -25.30 12.86
N GLU A 140 -12.23 -26.16 13.28
CA GLU A 140 -12.14 -26.69 14.62
C GLU A 140 -12.09 -25.61 15.70
N ILE A 141 -11.22 -24.60 15.51
CA ILE A 141 -11.08 -23.47 16.43
C ILE A 141 -12.38 -22.69 16.56
N LEU A 142 -13.07 -22.47 15.44
CA LEU A 142 -14.33 -21.72 15.44
C LEU A 142 -15.47 -22.53 16.09
N THR A 143 -15.58 -23.82 15.83
CA THR A 143 -16.58 -24.67 16.46
C THR A 143 -16.35 -24.75 17.97
N ASP A 144 -15.11 -24.86 18.44
CA ASP A 144 -14.77 -24.86 19.86
C ASP A 144 -15.17 -23.55 20.55
N ILE A 145 -14.90 -22.39 19.92
CA ILE A 145 -15.19 -21.07 20.51
C ILE A 145 -16.69 -20.77 20.49
N THR A 146 -17.40 -21.18 19.43
CA THR A 146 -18.81 -20.82 19.21
C THR A 146 -19.78 -21.92 19.69
N HIS A 147 -19.29 -23.12 19.98
CA HIS A 147 -20.09 -24.32 20.27
C HIS A 147 -21.08 -24.68 19.14
N ALA A 148 -20.74 -24.29 17.90
CA ALA A 148 -21.51 -24.65 16.71
C ALA A 148 -21.09 -26.04 16.19
N GLU A 149 -21.99 -26.74 15.50
CA GLU A 149 -21.69 -28.04 14.88
C GLU A 149 -20.72 -27.95 13.71
N ALA A 150 -20.73 -26.82 12.99
CA ALA A 150 -19.82 -26.52 11.87
C ALA A 150 -19.60 -25.02 11.74
N ALA A 151 -18.50 -24.63 11.12
CA ALA A 151 -18.16 -23.23 10.91
C ALA A 151 -17.50 -23.01 9.55
N MET A 152 -17.79 -21.85 8.95
CA MET A 152 -17.17 -21.42 7.72
C MET A 152 -16.87 -19.92 7.78
N VAL A 153 -15.72 -19.51 7.27
CA VAL A 153 -15.36 -18.09 7.15
C VAL A 153 -15.52 -17.60 5.73
N VAL A 154 -16.14 -16.45 5.59
CA VAL A 154 -16.31 -15.71 4.33
C VAL A 154 -15.70 -14.32 4.44
N ASN A 155 -15.58 -13.60 3.32
CA ASN A 155 -14.86 -12.35 3.24
C ASN A 155 -15.39 -11.22 4.14
N ASN A 156 -16.71 -11.19 4.34
CA ASN A 156 -17.38 -10.15 5.14
C ASN A 156 -18.79 -10.56 5.54
N ASN A 157 -19.41 -9.75 6.38
CA ASN A 157 -20.78 -10.00 6.87
C ASN A 157 -21.80 -10.07 5.74
N ALA A 158 -21.72 -9.20 4.74
CA ALA A 158 -22.65 -9.20 3.60
C ALA A 158 -22.60 -10.53 2.84
N ALA A 159 -21.42 -11.10 2.63
CA ALA A 159 -21.25 -12.42 2.02
C ALA A 159 -21.84 -13.54 2.91
N ALA A 160 -21.70 -13.45 4.24
CA ALA A 160 -22.28 -14.39 5.17
C ALA A 160 -23.81 -14.36 5.10
N VAL A 161 -24.42 -13.19 5.19
CA VAL A 161 -25.88 -13.01 5.11
C VAL A 161 -26.40 -13.49 3.77
N TYR A 162 -25.75 -13.13 2.65
CA TYR A 162 -26.14 -13.60 1.32
C TYR A 162 -26.12 -15.12 1.22
N LEU A 163 -25.08 -15.76 1.73
CA LEU A 163 -24.93 -17.21 1.71
C LEU A 163 -26.02 -17.89 2.52
N ILE A 164 -26.31 -17.40 3.73
CA ILE A 164 -27.35 -17.91 4.62
C ILE A 164 -28.72 -17.80 3.95
N LEU A 165 -29.06 -16.63 3.42
CA LEU A 165 -30.34 -16.39 2.74
C LEU A 165 -30.48 -17.30 1.51
N LYS A 166 -29.42 -17.48 0.73
CA LYS A 166 -29.45 -18.36 -0.43
C LYS A 166 -29.61 -19.82 -0.06
N ALA A 167 -29.00 -20.26 1.04
CA ALA A 167 -29.07 -21.65 1.48
C ALA A 167 -30.41 -22.01 2.14
N LEU A 168 -30.94 -21.13 2.99
CA LEU A 168 -32.10 -21.42 3.83
C LEU A 168 -33.42 -20.84 3.31
N ALA A 169 -33.35 -19.76 2.55
CA ALA A 169 -34.52 -18.98 2.11
C ALA A 169 -34.64 -18.85 0.59
N TRP A 170 -34.00 -19.71 -0.18
CA TRP A 170 -34.14 -19.69 -1.64
C TRP A 170 -35.59 -19.80 -2.09
N GLN A 171 -36.09 -18.82 -2.84
CA GLN A 171 -37.50 -18.70 -3.28
C GLN A 171 -38.53 -18.64 -2.15
N LYS A 172 -38.13 -18.20 -0.94
CA LYS A 172 -39.01 -18.01 0.19
C LYS A 172 -39.01 -16.55 0.61
N GLU A 173 -40.06 -16.12 1.30
CA GLU A 173 -40.13 -14.83 1.94
C GLU A 173 -39.27 -14.80 3.20
N VAL A 174 -38.61 -13.65 3.42
CA VAL A 174 -37.79 -13.40 4.61
C VAL A 174 -38.32 -12.15 5.30
N VAL A 175 -38.71 -12.29 6.56
CA VAL A 175 -39.18 -11.17 7.37
C VAL A 175 -37.98 -10.50 8.05
N VAL A 176 -37.81 -9.19 7.81
CA VAL A 176 -36.74 -8.39 8.40
C VAL A 176 -37.34 -7.15 9.05
N SER A 177 -36.92 -6.82 10.27
CA SER A 177 -37.31 -5.56 10.92
C SER A 177 -36.68 -4.39 10.20
N HIS A 178 -37.47 -3.40 9.79
CA HIS A 178 -36.96 -2.18 9.13
C HIS A 178 -35.93 -1.43 9.97
N GLY A 179 -36.13 -1.41 11.31
CA GLY A 179 -35.17 -0.76 12.22
C GLY A 179 -33.84 -1.50 12.42
N GLN A 180 -33.73 -2.74 11.92
CA GLN A 180 -32.49 -3.52 11.97
C GLN A 180 -31.71 -3.50 10.64
N LEU A 181 -32.26 -2.87 9.60
CA LEU A 181 -31.56 -2.66 8.35
C LEU A 181 -30.49 -1.58 8.54
N VAL A 182 -29.26 -1.89 8.17
CA VAL A 182 -28.14 -0.94 8.21
C VAL A 182 -27.94 -0.37 6.83
N GLU A 183 -28.07 0.92 6.71
CA GLU A 183 -27.70 1.64 5.49
C GLU A 183 -26.17 1.77 5.45
N ILE A 184 -25.57 1.16 4.48
CA ILE A 184 -24.13 1.32 4.18
C ILE A 184 -24.04 2.07 2.86
N GLY A 185 -23.86 3.36 2.98
CA GLY A 185 -23.67 4.45 2.04
C GLY A 185 -23.66 4.26 0.56
#